data_53fc7ea81209346e332b5aa323124942
#
_entry.id   53fc7ea81209346e332b5aa323124942
#
_cell.length_a   1.000
_cell.length_b   1.000
_cell.length_c   1.000
_cell.angle_alpha   90.00
_cell.angle_beta   90.00
_cell.angle_gamma   90.00
#
_symmetry.space_group_name_H-M   'P 1'
#
loop_
_entity.id
_entity.type
_entity.pdbx_description
1 polymer ?
#
loop_
_entity_poly.entity_id
_entity_poly.type
_entity_poly.pdbx_seq_one_letter_code
_entity_poly.pdbx_strand_id
1 'polypeptide(L)'
;MAQYIFFSGKGGVGKTTMAATTAVYQSGKGKRTLLVSTDPAGNLGDIFEREVGVEPVNVSTNLTVAQMDSDAITEAYKNRMLEPLSAILDEFALAQVKEEFNGGCTVEIATFDKFTDFLGDNTYDLIVFDTAPTGHTLRLMTLPNEWDKYIKKSSEGSGQTCIGPVSQIEGARKKYEHAVQVMQDASQTKVFLVSRPEKTSVYETFRARTELEKTGIHNFHLIINGVYPNHGTTSGIFGKLAENQKAYINELRSKFPVDTSEVPMQQSEIKGVNNIALLGDITFEKKMAKIQNNFAQSKPFQEFAPASALMDLLVKKGNSRIVILTGKGGVGKTVTACSVAIKLAEKGKTLLFTTDPAAHIGQVLETEVNHIPVQVNENLWAVNIDQKEAVEEYRQKILNDAKANGYTAELIAALAEELESPCTEEIAIFEQFANLLNNPEWDYFVLDTAPTGHTLRLLELPFEYKNQIDMKAKEGANTAVNANTGLVNTKIENLINRLKNTDEAAFLLVAYPEFTPLHEGFRAMKDLERVGINAQGVFLNNILDEKDCTDDFSKERWKLQQHYLNQAKEIYRSKALFAIPLQSSEIIGIKQVKVLSGLIFN
;
A
#
# COMPACT_ATOMS: atom_id res chain seq x y z
N MET A 1 -7.42 -7.56 -31.97
CA MET A 1 -7.60 -7.85 -30.53
C MET A 1 -6.84 -6.79 -29.74
N ALA A 2 -7.39 -6.31 -28.65
CA ALA A 2 -6.73 -5.35 -27.79
C ALA A 2 -5.44 -5.96 -27.21
N GLN A 3 -4.43 -5.12 -27.00
CA GLN A 3 -3.22 -5.47 -26.26
C GLN A 3 -3.32 -4.97 -24.82
N TYR A 4 -2.71 -5.67 -23.89
CA TYR A 4 -2.75 -5.34 -22.46
C TYR A 4 -1.34 -5.21 -21.91
N ILE A 5 -1.10 -4.14 -21.15
CA ILE A 5 0.15 -3.92 -20.42
C ILE A 5 -0.16 -3.72 -18.96
N PHE A 6 0.40 -4.56 -18.10
CA PHE A 6 0.29 -4.46 -16.66
C PHE A 6 1.58 -3.93 -16.06
N PHE A 7 1.47 -2.91 -15.20
CA PHE A 7 2.61 -2.40 -14.46
C PHE A 7 2.64 -3.01 -13.06
N SER A 8 3.75 -3.66 -12.71
CA SER A 8 3.96 -4.23 -11.39
C SER A 8 5.31 -3.82 -10.81
N GLY A 9 5.44 -3.83 -9.50
CA GLY A 9 6.65 -3.45 -8.76
C GLY A 9 6.33 -2.97 -7.35
N LYS A 10 7.34 -2.90 -6.49
CA LYS A 10 7.21 -2.40 -5.11
C LYS A 10 6.66 -0.97 -5.08
N GLY A 11 6.08 -0.56 -3.96
CA GLY A 11 5.64 0.84 -3.75
C GLY A 11 6.78 1.85 -3.93
N GLY A 12 6.49 2.98 -4.57
CA GLY A 12 7.44 4.09 -4.75
C GLY A 12 8.47 3.95 -5.86
N VAL A 13 8.45 2.87 -6.66
CA VAL A 13 9.38 2.68 -7.79
C VAL A 13 9.02 3.49 -9.03
N GLY A 14 7.85 4.16 -9.06
CA GLY A 14 7.37 4.97 -10.18
C GLY A 14 6.46 4.24 -11.17
N LYS A 15 5.73 3.20 -10.72
CA LYS A 15 4.78 2.46 -11.56
C LYS A 15 3.80 3.37 -12.29
N THR A 16 3.06 4.19 -11.56
CA THR A 16 2.04 5.11 -12.11
C THR A 16 2.63 6.07 -13.13
N THR A 17 3.81 6.63 -12.84
CA THR A 17 4.52 7.50 -13.80
C THR A 17 4.88 6.76 -15.08
N MET A 18 5.39 5.52 -14.97
CA MET A 18 5.79 4.72 -16.12
C MET A 18 4.59 4.17 -16.90
N ALA A 19 3.48 3.84 -16.22
CA ALA A 19 2.23 3.47 -16.86
C ALA A 19 1.66 4.65 -17.66
N ALA A 20 1.60 5.85 -17.06
CA ALA A 20 1.20 7.08 -17.75
C ALA A 20 2.12 7.39 -18.94
N THR A 21 3.43 7.27 -18.74
CA THR A 21 4.43 7.47 -19.81
C THR A 21 4.22 6.52 -20.98
N THR A 22 3.98 5.24 -20.70
CA THR A 22 3.72 4.23 -21.73
C THR A 22 2.42 4.51 -22.47
N ALA A 23 1.35 4.87 -21.75
CA ALA A 23 0.05 5.18 -22.33
C ALA A 23 0.13 6.43 -23.26
N VAL A 24 0.75 7.51 -22.79
CA VAL A 24 0.97 8.73 -23.58
C VAL A 24 1.84 8.44 -24.81
N TYR A 25 2.92 7.68 -24.66
CA TYR A 25 3.80 7.33 -25.77
C TYR A 25 3.07 6.50 -26.84
N GLN A 26 2.30 5.48 -26.43
CA GLN A 26 1.57 4.62 -27.37
C GLN A 26 0.41 5.35 -28.06
N SER A 27 -0.31 6.22 -27.33
CA SER A 27 -1.36 7.06 -27.93
C SER A 27 -0.80 8.06 -28.94
N GLY A 28 0.41 8.61 -28.68
CA GLY A 28 1.16 9.44 -29.63
C GLY A 28 1.59 8.68 -30.89
N LYS A 29 1.69 7.36 -30.85
CA LYS A 29 1.90 6.49 -32.04
C LYS A 29 0.60 6.12 -32.76
N GLY A 30 -0.54 6.68 -32.35
CA GLY A 30 -1.84 6.52 -32.99
C GLY A 30 -2.70 5.39 -32.44
N LYS A 31 -2.27 4.67 -31.41
CA LYS A 31 -3.11 3.64 -30.75
C LYS A 31 -4.17 4.29 -29.88
N ARG A 32 -5.43 3.86 -30.01
CA ARG A 32 -6.49 4.20 -29.06
C ARG A 32 -6.18 3.51 -27.73
N THR A 33 -5.74 4.29 -26.75
CA THR A 33 -5.17 3.78 -25.50
C THR A 33 -6.06 4.16 -24.33
N LEU A 34 -6.37 3.18 -23.48
CA LEU A 34 -6.97 3.38 -22.16
C LEU A 34 -5.90 3.14 -21.09
N LEU A 35 -5.75 4.07 -20.16
CA LEU A 35 -4.96 3.89 -18.95
C LEU A 35 -5.91 3.75 -17.76
N VAL A 36 -5.83 2.65 -17.04
CA VAL A 36 -6.63 2.38 -15.83
C VAL A 36 -5.70 2.24 -14.63
N SER A 37 -5.91 3.04 -13.58
CA SER A 37 -5.27 2.77 -12.29
C SER A 37 -6.19 1.94 -11.41
N THR A 38 -5.66 0.81 -10.93
CA THR A 38 -6.31 -0.07 -9.95
C THR A 38 -5.74 0.13 -8.54
N ASP A 39 -4.81 1.08 -8.37
CA ASP A 39 -4.25 1.44 -7.07
C ASP A 39 -5.20 2.44 -6.37
N PRO A 40 -5.87 2.07 -5.27
CA PRO A 40 -6.78 2.99 -4.58
C PRO A 40 -6.06 4.20 -3.99
N ALA A 41 -4.75 4.08 -3.73
CA ALA A 41 -3.90 5.20 -3.30
C ALA A 41 -3.28 5.96 -4.49
N GLY A 42 -3.40 5.43 -5.72
CA GLY A 42 -2.94 6.08 -6.93
C GLY A 42 -3.80 7.31 -7.26
N ASN A 43 -3.19 8.32 -7.88
CA ASN A 43 -3.94 9.46 -8.37
C ASN A 43 -3.44 9.88 -9.76
N LEU A 44 -4.09 9.33 -10.79
CA LEU A 44 -3.83 9.74 -12.17
C LEU A 44 -4.18 11.22 -12.39
N GLY A 45 -5.13 11.75 -11.63
CA GLY A 45 -5.50 13.16 -11.67
C GLY A 45 -4.32 14.09 -11.35
N ASP A 46 -3.48 13.72 -10.38
CA ASP A 46 -2.28 14.49 -10.01
C ASP A 46 -1.24 14.50 -11.15
N ILE A 47 -1.10 13.38 -11.88
CA ILE A 47 -0.13 13.24 -12.97
C ILE A 47 -0.60 13.99 -14.22
N PHE A 48 -1.90 13.91 -14.55
CA PHE A 48 -2.48 14.55 -15.72
C PHE A 48 -3.03 15.95 -15.48
N GLU A 49 -2.97 16.44 -14.22
CA GLU A 49 -3.50 17.74 -13.78
C GLU A 49 -4.98 17.92 -14.14
N ARG A 50 -5.77 16.85 -13.96
CA ARG A 50 -7.20 16.77 -14.25
C ARG A 50 -7.92 15.86 -13.25
N GLU A 51 -9.21 16.11 -13.05
CA GLU A 51 -10.04 15.15 -12.33
C GLU A 51 -10.22 13.87 -13.15
N VAL A 52 -9.94 12.72 -12.52
CA VAL A 52 -10.08 11.39 -13.07
C VAL A 52 -10.86 10.54 -12.08
N GLY A 53 -11.95 9.94 -12.54
CA GLY A 53 -12.82 9.06 -11.74
C GLY A 53 -12.95 7.68 -12.36
N VAL A 54 -14.00 6.95 -11.94
CA VAL A 54 -14.31 5.61 -12.44
C VAL A 54 -14.71 5.64 -13.92
N GLU A 55 -15.41 6.69 -14.34
CA GLU A 55 -15.79 6.88 -15.73
C GLU A 55 -14.58 7.38 -16.54
N PRO A 56 -14.28 6.74 -17.69
CA PRO A 56 -13.14 7.10 -18.51
C PRO A 56 -13.20 8.54 -19.06
N VAL A 57 -12.13 9.31 -18.86
CA VAL A 57 -12.00 10.70 -19.28
C VAL A 57 -10.93 10.83 -20.36
N ASN A 58 -11.23 11.54 -21.44
CA ASN A 58 -10.25 11.80 -22.51
C ASN A 58 -9.24 12.88 -22.05
N VAL A 59 -7.96 12.56 -22.07
CA VAL A 59 -6.86 13.42 -21.62
C VAL A 59 -6.11 14.06 -22.78
N SER A 60 -5.94 13.30 -23.87
CA SER A 60 -5.33 13.78 -25.11
C SER A 60 -5.82 12.95 -26.30
N THR A 61 -5.41 13.30 -27.51
CA THR A 61 -5.75 12.52 -28.70
C THR A 61 -5.38 11.05 -28.50
N ASN A 62 -6.34 10.15 -28.71
CA ASN A 62 -6.22 8.69 -28.53
C ASN A 62 -5.88 8.23 -27.11
N LEU A 63 -5.95 9.08 -26.08
CA LEU A 63 -5.69 8.68 -24.70
C LEU A 63 -6.89 8.97 -23.80
N THR A 64 -7.43 7.93 -23.23
CA THR A 64 -8.46 7.96 -22.20
C THR A 64 -7.89 7.42 -20.90
N VAL A 65 -8.29 7.97 -19.76
CA VAL A 65 -7.82 7.54 -18.44
C VAL A 65 -8.99 7.30 -17.49
N ALA A 66 -8.86 6.31 -16.62
CA ALA A 66 -9.83 5.99 -15.57
C ALA A 66 -9.09 5.63 -14.27
N GLN A 67 -9.70 5.98 -13.14
CA GLN A 67 -9.22 5.62 -11.80
C GLN A 67 -10.27 4.74 -11.14
N MET A 68 -9.89 3.55 -10.69
CA MET A 68 -10.79 2.69 -9.94
C MET A 68 -10.95 3.23 -8.51
N ASP A 69 -12.14 3.68 -8.20
CA ASP A 69 -12.56 4.06 -6.85
C ASP A 69 -13.28 2.87 -6.22
N SER A 70 -12.66 2.25 -5.22
CA SER A 70 -13.18 1.03 -4.60
C SER A 70 -14.56 1.24 -3.96
N ASP A 71 -14.79 2.41 -3.35
CA ASP A 71 -16.06 2.70 -2.66
C ASP A 71 -17.19 2.87 -3.68
N ALA A 72 -16.96 3.70 -4.71
CA ALA A 72 -17.93 3.92 -5.78
C ALA A 72 -18.24 2.63 -6.56
N ILE A 73 -17.22 1.82 -6.85
CA ILE A 73 -17.38 0.53 -7.55
C ILE A 73 -18.15 -0.47 -6.68
N THR A 74 -17.85 -0.53 -5.38
CA THR A 74 -18.52 -1.43 -4.44
C THR A 74 -19.99 -1.05 -4.29
N GLU A 75 -20.29 0.24 -4.19
CA GLU A 75 -21.67 0.71 -4.08
C GLU A 75 -22.48 0.41 -5.36
N ALA A 76 -21.87 0.63 -6.53
CA ALA A 76 -22.49 0.27 -7.81
C ALA A 76 -22.73 -1.26 -7.92
N TYR A 77 -21.78 -2.07 -7.46
CA TYR A 77 -21.91 -3.52 -7.41
C TYR A 77 -23.06 -3.95 -6.49
N LYS A 78 -23.11 -3.43 -5.25
CA LYS A 78 -24.17 -3.70 -4.28
C LYS A 78 -25.55 -3.38 -4.88
N ASN A 79 -25.70 -2.19 -5.46
CA ASN A 79 -26.96 -1.76 -6.05
C ASN A 79 -27.40 -2.72 -7.16
N ARG A 80 -26.49 -3.12 -8.05
CA ARG A 80 -26.78 -4.09 -9.12
C ARG A 80 -27.20 -5.45 -8.58
N MET A 81 -26.58 -5.94 -7.49
CA MET A 81 -26.89 -7.24 -6.88
C MET A 81 -28.20 -7.20 -6.09
N LEU A 82 -28.54 -6.07 -5.49
CA LEU A 82 -29.74 -5.90 -4.67
C LEU A 82 -30.99 -5.56 -5.49
N GLU A 83 -30.84 -4.94 -6.66
CA GLU A 83 -31.98 -4.54 -7.51
C GLU A 83 -32.95 -5.70 -7.83
N PRO A 84 -32.49 -6.89 -8.27
CA PRO A 84 -33.41 -8.04 -8.50
C PRO A 84 -34.05 -8.56 -7.21
N LEU A 85 -33.33 -8.48 -6.07
CA LEU A 85 -33.80 -8.99 -4.78
C LEU A 85 -34.84 -8.07 -4.15
N SER A 86 -34.79 -6.77 -4.42
CA SER A 86 -35.74 -5.77 -3.91
C SER A 86 -37.17 -6.01 -4.40
N ALA A 87 -37.35 -6.71 -5.51
CA ALA A 87 -38.64 -7.07 -6.04
C ALA A 87 -39.26 -8.33 -5.39
N ILE A 88 -38.45 -9.10 -4.63
CA ILE A 88 -38.86 -10.44 -4.13
C ILE A 88 -38.83 -10.46 -2.59
N LEU A 89 -37.92 -9.73 -1.96
CA LEU A 89 -37.68 -9.70 -0.52
C LEU A 89 -38.43 -8.53 0.14
N ASP A 90 -38.91 -8.75 1.36
CA ASP A 90 -39.41 -7.66 2.20
C ASP A 90 -38.26 -6.75 2.69
N GLU A 91 -38.60 -5.60 3.30
CA GLU A 91 -37.62 -4.62 3.76
C GLU A 91 -36.65 -5.19 4.81
N PHE A 92 -37.12 -6.13 5.64
CA PHE A 92 -36.30 -6.74 6.68
C PHE A 92 -35.27 -7.71 6.10
N ALA A 93 -35.69 -8.61 5.22
CA ALA A 93 -34.83 -9.55 4.51
C ALA A 93 -33.83 -8.81 3.60
N LEU A 94 -34.28 -7.72 2.95
CA LEU A 94 -33.39 -6.88 2.13
C LEU A 94 -32.34 -6.17 2.96
N ALA A 95 -32.66 -5.72 4.18
CA ALA A 95 -31.69 -5.10 5.08
C ALA A 95 -30.62 -6.11 5.53
N GLN A 96 -31.00 -7.36 5.82
CA GLN A 96 -30.05 -8.42 6.17
C GLN A 96 -29.08 -8.72 5.01
N VAL A 97 -29.59 -8.86 3.80
CA VAL A 97 -28.74 -9.07 2.62
C VAL A 97 -27.80 -7.87 2.37
N LYS A 98 -28.27 -6.64 2.59
CA LYS A 98 -27.42 -5.44 2.51
C LYS A 98 -26.25 -5.47 3.50
N GLU A 99 -26.46 -6.00 4.69
CA GLU A 99 -25.40 -6.13 5.70
C GLU A 99 -24.34 -7.16 5.30
N GLU A 100 -24.74 -8.28 4.69
CA GLU A 100 -23.79 -9.28 4.17
C GLU A 100 -22.84 -8.69 3.12
N PHE A 101 -23.29 -7.71 2.33
CA PHE A 101 -22.46 -7.01 1.35
C PHE A 101 -21.52 -5.95 1.94
N ASN A 102 -21.47 -5.74 3.24
CA ASN A 102 -20.54 -4.77 3.88
C ASN A 102 -19.16 -5.36 4.19
N GLY A 103 -18.92 -6.64 3.88
CA GLY A 103 -17.61 -7.28 4.08
C GLY A 103 -16.56 -6.89 3.04
N GLY A 104 -15.28 -7.01 3.41
CA GLY A 104 -14.13 -6.76 2.54
C GLY A 104 -14.12 -7.57 1.24
N CYS A 105 -14.68 -8.77 1.27
CA CYS A 105 -14.86 -9.64 0.10
C CYS A 105 -15.67 -8.97 -1.01
N THR A 106 -16.69 -8.19 -0.65
CA THR A 106 -17.52 -7.46 -1.62
C THR A 106 -16.72 -6.40 -2.36
N VAL A 107 -15.83 -5.71 -1.67
CA VAL A 107 -14.93 -4.71 -2.28
C VAL A 107 -13.99 -5.38 -3.29
N GLU A 108 -13.43 -6.54 -2.93
CA GLU A 108 -12.51 -7.27 -3.81
C GLU A 108 -13.21 -7.78 -5.07
N ILE A 109 -14.38 -8.42 -4.92
CA ILE A 109 -15.10 -8.95 -6.08
C ILE A 109 -15.66 -7.84 -6.96
N ALA A 110 -16.17 -6.76 -6.38
CA ALA A 110 -16.65 -5.60 -7.12
C ALA A 110 -15.53 -4.96 -7.95
N THR A 111 -14.36 -4.79 -7.33
CA THR A 111 -13.16 -4.27 -8.00
C THR A 111 -12.70 -5.20 -9.12
N PHE A 112 -12.71 -6.51 -8.89
CA PHE A 112 -12.35 -7.50 -9.90
C PHE A 112 -13.36 -7.56 -11.05
N ASP A 113 -14.63 -7.49 -10.76
CA ASP A 113 -15.70 -7.47 -11.79
C ASP A 113 -15.54 -6.24 -12.70
N LYS A 114 -15.30 -5.05 -12.13
CA LYS A 114 -15.04 -3.84 -12.91
C LYS A 114 -13.73 -3.94 -13.72
N PHE A 115 -12.69 -4.55 -13.15
CA PHE A 115 -11.44 -4.82 -13.86
C PHE A 115 -11.67 -5.73 -15.08
N THR A 116 -12.50 -6.76 -14.96
CA THR A 116 -12.81 -7.64 -16.09
C THR A 116 -13.65 -6.97 -17.17
N ASP A 117 -14.45 -5.93 -16.85
CA ASP A 117 -15.13 -5.10 -17.85
C ASP A 117 -14.13 -4.39 -18.76
N PHE A 118 -13.06 -3.84 -18.19
CA PHE A 118 -12.00 -3.22 -18.98
C PHE A 118 -11.24 -4.23 -19.87
N LEU A 119 -11.02 -5.47 -19.41
CA LEU A 119 -10.39 -6.52 -20.22
C LEU A 119 -11.26 -6.94 -21.41
N GLY A 120 -12.57 -6.81 -21.31
CA GLY A 120 -13.52 -7.10 -22.38
C GLY A 120 -13.76 -5.96 -23.36
N ASP A 121 -13.22 -4.76 -23.11
CA ASP A 121 -13.48 -3.58 -23.91
C ASP A 121 -12.64 -3.56 -25.21
N ASN A 122 -13.31 -3.80 -26.32
CA ASN A 122 -12.70 -3.81 -27.66
C ASN A 122 -12.67 -2.42 -28.34
N THR A 123 -13.06 -1.35 -27.64
CA THR A 123 -13.01 0.03 -28.17
C THR A 123 -11.57 0.53 -28.27
N TYR A 124 -10.65 -0.04 -27.47
CA TYR A 124 -9.26 0.36 -27.40
C TYR A 124 -8.34 -0.64 -28.10
N ASP A 125 -7.26 -0.14 -28.69
CA ASP A 125 -6.22 -0.96 -29.29
C ASP A 125 -5.21 -1.43 -28.23
N LEU A 126 -5.07 -0.63 -27.15
CA LEU A 126 -4.19 -0.89 -26.01
C LEU A 126 -4.86 -0.48 -24.71
N ILE A 127 -4.80 -1.36 -23.70
CA ILE A 127 -5.19 -1.04 -22.34
C ILE A 127 -3.98 -1.20 -21.43
N VAL A 128 -3.65 -0.12 -20.69
CA VAL A 128 -2.53 -0.06 -19.74
C VAL A 128 -3.09 -0.05 -18.34
N PHE A 129 -2.69 -1.02 -17.52
CA PHE A 129 -3.08 -1.11 -16.11
C PHE A 129 -1.93 -0.67 -15.22
N ASP A 130 -2.14 0.44 -14.49
CA ASP A 130 -1.32 0.82 -13.35
C ASP A 130 -1.85 0.10 -12.13
N THR A 131 -1.10 -0.86 -11.62
CA THR A 131 -1.58 -1.71 -10.55
C THR A 131 -1.05 -1.26 -9.19
N ALA A 132 -1.82 -1.57 -8.14
CA ALA A 132 -1.36 -1.48 -6.76
C ALA A 132 -0.05 -2.29 -6.54
N PRO A 133 0.70 -2.08 -5.44
CA PRO A 133 1.93 -2.84 -5.16
C PRO A 133 1.72 -4.36 -5.27
N THR A 134 2.77 -5.07 -5.65
CA THR A 134 2.82 -6.49 -6.12
C THR A 134 1.83 -7.48 -5.50
N GLY A 135 1.55 -7.40 -4.20
CA GLY A 135 0.61 -8.30 -3.53
C GLY A 135 -0.82 -8.21 -4.07
N HIS A 136 -1.33 -7.00 -4.32
CA HIS A 136 -2.68 -6.79 -4.87
C HIS A 136 -2.80 -7.20 -6.33
N THR A 137 -1.78 -6.95 -7.14
CA THR A 137 -1.77 -7.39 -8.54
C THR A 137 -1.85 -8.90 -8.63
N LEU A 138 -1.04 -9.59 -7.81
CA LEU A 138 -1.08 -11.05 -7.70
C LEU A 138 -2.45 -11.52 -7.22
N ARG A 139 -3.02 -10.89 -6.21
CA ARG A 139 -4.35 -11.24 -5.69
C ARG A 139 -5.43 -11.07 -6.77
N LEU A 140 -5.44 -9.97 -7.53
CA LEU A 140 -6.33 -9.81 -8.69
C LEU A 140 -6.17 -10.90 -9.74
N MET A 141 -4.96 -11.43 -9.92
CA MET A 141 -4.67 -12.50 -10.90
C MET A 141 -4.97 -13.90 -10.36
N THR A 142 -4.95 -14.12 -9.05
CA THR A 142 -5.26 -15.41 -8.41
C THR A 142 -6.73 -15.54 -8.00
N LEU A 143 -7.39 -14.42 -7.74
CA LEU A 143 -8.81 -14.36 -7.32
C LEU A 143 -9.75 -15.27 -8.15
N PRO A 144 -9.69 -15.29 -9.49
CA PRO A 144 -10.59 -16.13 -10.26
C PRO A 144 -10.49 -17.62 -9.91
N ASN A 145 -9.26 -18.11 -9.67
CA ASN A 145 -9.03 -19.51 -9.31
C ASN A 145 -9.46 -19.81 -7.87
N GLU A 146 -9.31 -18.85 -6.96
CA GLU A 146 -9.72 -18.97 -5.57
C GLU A 146 -11.24 -18.91 -5.46
N TRP A 147 -11.87 -17.99 -6.17
CA TRP A 147 -13.34 -17.89 -6.26
C TRP A 147 -13.99 -19.08 -6.93
N ASP A 148 -13.41 -19.63 -8.01
CA ASP A 148 -13.95 -20.86 -8.64
C ASP A 148 -13.99 -22.04 -7.65
N LYS A 149 -12.93 -22.21 -6.86
CA LYS A 149 -12.88 -23.22 -5.80
C LYS A 149 -13.92 -22.96 -4.71
N TYR A 150 -14.05 -21.71 -4.26
CA TYR A 150 -14.98 -21.30 -3.22
C TYR A 150 -16.44 -21.47 -3.69
N ILE A 151 -16.78 -21.01 -4.89
CA ILE A 151 -18.11 -21.16 -5.50
C ILE A 151 -18.48 -22.63 -5.63
N LYS A 152 -17.57 -23.50 -6.09
CA LYS A 152 -17.79 -24.94 -6.19
C LYS A 152 -18.10 -25.55 -4.82
N LYS A 153 -17.31 -25.21 -3.82
CA LYS A 153 -17.48 -25.71 -2.45
C LYS A 153 -18.80 -25.23 -1.84
N SER A 154 -19.14 -23.96 -2.03
CA SER A 154 -20.40 -23.37 -1.52
C SER A 154 -21.64 -23.87 -2.27
N SER A 155 -21.53 -24.23 -3.56
CA SER A 155 -22.63 -24.85 -4.31
C SER A 155 -22.96 -26.26 -3.84
N GLU A 156 -21.99 -26.97 -3.26
CA GLU A 156 -22.17 -28.27 -2.62
C GLU A 156 -22.68 -28.16 -1.17
N GLY A 157 -22.61 -26.94 -0.56
CA GLY A 157 -23.03 -26.62 0.81
C GLY A 157 -24.35 -25.84 0.88
N SER A 158 -24.31 -24.65 1.56
CA SER A 158 -25.52 -23.85 1.82
C SER A 158 -26.09 -23.13 0.60
N GLY A 159 -25.33 -22.99 -0.48
CA GLY A 159 -25.72 -22.23 -1.67
C GLY A 159 -25.72 -20.70 -1.46
N GLN A 160 -25.31 -20.21 -0.28
CA GLN A 160 -25.14 -18.80 0.04
C GLN A 160 -23.66 -18.50 0.26
N THR A 161 -23.25 -17.31 -0.16
CA THR A 161 -21.88 -16.82 0.03
C THR A 161 -21.93 -15.40 0.57
N CYS A 162 -20.86 -14.96 1.21
CA CYS A 162 -20.69 -13.56 1.68
C CYS A 162 -20.75 -12.50 0.55
N ILE A 163 -20.88 -12.93 -0.71
CA ILE A 163 -20.88 -12.08 -1.91
C ILE A 163 -22.18 -12.22 -2.71
N GLY A 164 -23.17 -12.92 -2.20
CA GLY A 164 -24.48 -13.13 -2.81
C GLY A 164 -24.80 -14.58 -3.20
N PRO A 165 -25.98 -14.82 -3.76
CA PRO A 165 -26.40 -16.16 -4.18
C PRO A 165 -25.48 -16.73 -5.26
N VAL A 166 -25.05 -18.00 -5.11
CA VAL A 166 -24.18 -18.71 -6.07
C VAL A 166 -24.71 -18.62 -7.51
N SER A 167 -26.05 -18.67 -7.70
CA SER A 167 -26.66 -18.58 -9.03
C SER A 167 -26.39 -17.27 -9.78
N GLN A 168 -26.19 -16.17 -9.08
CA GLN A 168 -25.85 -14.87 -9.70
C GLN A 168 -24.35 -14.79 -10.03
N ILE A 169 -23.52 -15.46 -9.23
CA ILE A 169 -22.07 -15.47 -9.40
C ILE A 169 -21.63 -16.42 -10.53
N GLU A 170 -22.36 -17.53 -10.75
CA GLU A 170 -22.10 -18.44 -11.88
C GLU A 170 -22.15 -17.75 -13.24
N GLY A 171 -23.01 -16.73 -13.41
CA GLY A 171 -23.06 -15.92 -14.62
C GLY A 171 -21.75 -15.16 -14.91
N ALA A 172 -21.05 -14.70 -13.88
CA ALA A 172 -19.78 -13.99 -13.99
C ALA A 172 -18.57 -14.92 -14.22
N ARG A 173 -18.69 -16.21 -13.92
CA ARG A 173 -17.61 -17.19 -13.99
C ARG A 173 -16.93 -17.25 -15.36
N LYS A 174 -17.70 -17.32 -16.45
CA LYS A 174 -17.15 -17.35 -17.82
C LYS A 174 -16.34 -16.10 -18.15
N LYS A 175 -16.77 -14.93 -17.64
CA LYS A 175 -16.08 -13.66 -17.77
C LYS A 175 -14.74 -13.70 -17.05
N TYR A 176 -14.69 -14.30 -15.86
CA TYR A 176 -13.47 -14.43 -15.06
C TYR A 176 -12.47 -15.43 -15.67
N GLU A 177 -12.97 -16.59 -16.15
CA GLU A 177 -12.14 -17.56 -16.89
C GLU A 177 -11.53 -16.93 -18.14
N HIS A 178 -12.29 -16.12 -18.89
CA HIS A 178 -11.77 -15.38 -20.05
C HIS A 178 -10.69 -14.36 -19.65
N ALA A 179 -10.88 -13.64 -18.56
CA ALA A 179 -9.88 -12.68 -18.06
C ALA A 179 -8.54 -13.38 -17.74
N VAL A 180 -8.57 -14.55 -17.08
CA VAL A 180 -7.37 -15.36 -16.81
C VAL A 180 -6.68 -15.77 -18.11
N GLN A 181 -7.43 -16.27 -19.10
CA GLN A 181 -6.88 -16.68 -20.39
C GLN A 181 -6.17 -15.51 -21.10
N VAL A 182 -6.78 -14.33 -21.13
CA VAL A 182 -6.20 -13.12 -21.71
C VAL A 182 -4.92 -12.72 -20.98
N MET A 183 -4.91 -12.75 -19.66
CA MET A 183 -3.72 -12.40 -18.85
C MET A 183 -2.56 -13.38 -19.07
N GLN A 184 -2.83 -14.67 -19.31
CA GLN A 184 -1.82 -15.69 -19.57
C GLN A 184 -1.35 -15.74 -21.04
N ASP A 185 -2.10 -15.14 -21.95
CA ASP A 185 -1.74 -15.11 -23.38
C ASP A 185 -0.62 -14.11 -23.65
N ALA A 186 0.59 -14.62 -23.85
CA ALA A 186 1.78 -13.80 -24.13
C ALA A 186 1.70 -12.98 -25.42
N SER A 187 0.77 -13.30 -26.34
CA SER A 187 0.55 -12.53 -27.57
C SER A 187 -0.28 -11.27 -27.34
N GLN A 188 -1.11 -11.26 -26.29
CA GLN A 188 -2.00 -10.15 -25.95
C GLN A 188 -1.50 -9.38 -24.73
N THR A 189 -0.91 -10.06 -23.76
CA THR A 189 -0.54 -9.48 -22.46
C THR A 189 0.97 -9.42 -22.26
N LYS A 190 1.45 -8.27 -21.76
CA LYS A 190 2.82 -8.04 -21.32
C LYS A 190 2.85 -7.40 -19.95
N VAL A 191 3.71 -7.89 -19.07
CA VAL A 191 3.89 -7.31 -17.73
C VAL A 191 5.18 -6.49 -17.70
N PHE A 192 5.05 -5.22 -17.34
CA PHE A 192 6.16 -4.31 -17.13
C PHE A 192 6.51 -4.29 -15.65
N LEU A 193 7.68 -4.85 -15.31
CA LEU A 193 8.21 -4.84 -13.97
C LEU A 193 9.06 -3.58 -13.77
N VAL A 194 8.63 -2.70 -12.88
CA VAL A 194 9.34 -1.46 -12.57
C VAL A 194 10.17 -1.66 -11.31
N SER A 195 11.46 -1.44 -11.41
CA SER A 195 12.42 -1.54 -10.32
C SER A 195 13.24 -0.27 -10.20
N ARG A 196 13.61 0.11 -8.96
CA ARG A 196 14.72 1.02 -8.74
C ARG A 196 16.00 0.21 -8.50
N PRO A 197 17.18 0.72 -8.86
CA PRO A 197 18.43 0.02 -8.60
C PRO A 197 18.85 0.16 -7.13
N GLU A 198 18.07 -0.47 -6.24
CA GLU A 198 18.19 -0.51 -4.79
C GLU A 198 17.93 -1.94 -4.30
N LYS A 199 18.63 -2.40 -3.26
CA LYS A 199 18.58 -3.80 -2.76
C LYS A 199 17.15 -4.34 -2.62
N THR A 200 16.32 -3.61 -1.89
CA THR A 200 14.95 -4.04 -1.59
C THR A 200 14.08 -4.09 -2.85
N SER A 201 14.21 -3.10 -3.75
CA SER A 201 13.45 -3.05 -4.99
C SER A 201 13.85 -4.19 -5.94
N VAL A 202 15.13 -4.48 -6.05
CA VAL A 202 15.68 -5.60 -6.85
C VAL A 202 15.12 -6.93 -6.34
N TYR A 203 15.20 -7.18 -5.03
CA TYR A 203 14.67 -8.39 -4.40
C TYR A 203 13.18 -8.58 -4.69
N GLU A 204 12.37 -7.54 -4.48
CA GLU A 204 10.92 -7.58 -4.73
C GLU A 204 10.59 -7.76 -6.22
N THR A 205 11.42 -7.26 -7.12
CA THR A 205 11.23 -7.45 -8.56
C THR A 205 11.41 -8.93 -8.94
N PHE A 206 12.41 -9.61 -8.40
CA PHE A 206 12.61 -11.05 -8.62
C PHE A 206 11.49 -11.88 -7.99
N ARG A 207 11.07 -11.52 -6.78
CA ARG A 207 9.95 -12.17 -6.10
C ARG A 207 8.66 -12.04 -6.92
N ALA A 208 8.32 -10.82 -7.33
CA ALA A 208 7.13 -10.54 -8.14
C ALA A 208 7.13 -11.34 -9.45
N ARG A 209 8.27 -11.41 -10.14
CA ARG A 209 8.43 -12.24 -11.33
C ARG A 209 8.11 -13.71 -11.04
N THR A 210 8.75 -14.28 -10.01
CA THR A 210 8.58 -15.69 -9.66
C THR A 210 7.12 -16.01 -9.32
N GLU A 211 6.45 -15.12 -8.63
CA GLU A 211 5.04 -15.27 -8.27
C GLU A 211 4.13 -15.18 -9.50
N LEU A 212 4.39 -14.25 -10.42
CA LEU A 212 3.65 -14.13 -11.68
C LEU A 212 3.88 -15.33 -12.61
N GLU A 213 5.11 -15.86 -12.69
CA GLU A 213 5.42 -17.06 -13.45
C GLU A 213 4.62 -18.29 -12.95
N LYS A 214 4.38 -18.40 -11.63
CA LYS A 214 3.51 -19.45 -11.05
C LYS A 214 2.04 -19.33 -11.47
N THR A 215 1.59 -18.14 -11.84
CA THR A 215 0.22 -17.92 -12.36
C THR A 215 0.12 -18.12 -13.89
N GLY A 216 1.22 -18.50 -14.55
CA GLY A 216 1.24 -18.74 -16.00
C GLY A 216 1.59 -17.51 -16.85
N ILE A 217 2.06 -16.43 -16.24
CA ILE A 217 2.46 -15.20 -16.95
C ILE A 217 3.98 -15.23 -17.18
N HIS A 218 4.40 -15.15 -18.45
CA HIS A 218 5.81 -15.29 -18.82
C HIS A 218 6.34 -14.17 -19.73
N ASN A 219 5.50 -13.24 -20.19
CA ASN A 219 5.91 -12.15 -21.07
C ASN A 219 6.19 -10.88 -20.27
N PHE A 220 7.47 -10.62 -20.00
CA PHE A 220 7.91 -9.51 -19.15
C PHE A 220 8.73 -8.47 -19.94
N HIS A 221 8.69 -7.24 -19.44
CA HIS A 221 9.61 -6.15 -19.74
C HIS A 221 10.10 -5.53 -18.44
N LEU A 222 11.39 -5.26 -18.33
CA LEU A 222 11.97 -4.62 -17.15
C LEU A 222 12.17 -3.12 -17.39
N ILE A 223 11.70 -2.30 -16.45
CA ILE A 223 12.02 -0.87 -16.41
C ILE A 223 12.86 -0.59 -15.17
N ILE A 224 14.11 -0.20 -15.38
CA ILE A 224 15.01 0.26 -14.32
C ILE A 224 14.84 1.77 -14.19
N ASN A 225 14.08 2.23 -13.20
CA ASN A 225 13.70 3.63 -13.03
C ASN A 225 14.60 4.34 -12.01
N GLY A 226 14.86 5.62 -12.21
CA GLY A 226 15.61 6.46 -11.27
C GLY A 226 17.12 6.19 -11.31
N VAL A 227 17.65 5.88 -12.47
CA VAL A 227 19.09 5.71 -12.70
C VAL A 227 19.77 7.08 -12.62
N TYR A 228 20.67 7.26 -11.66
CA TYR A 228 21.41 8.53 -11.58
C TYR A 228 22.31 8.74 -12.80
N PRO A 229 22.39 9.97 -13.32
CA PRO A 229 23.19 10.26 -14.50
C PRO A 229 24.69 10.00 -14.22
N ASN A 230 25.32 9.19 -15.09
CA ASN A 230 26.72 8.75 -14.96
C ASN A 230 27.64 9.55 -15.88
N HIS A 231 27.57 10.87 -15.83
CA HIS A 231 28.26 11.72 -16.83
C HIS A 231 29.57 12.32 -16.36
N GLY A 232 30.25 11.73 -15.37
CA GLY A 232 31.49 12.31 -14.83
C GLY A 232 31.31 13.70 -14.18
N THR A 233 30.09 14.22 -14.21
CA THR A 233 29.64 15.51 -13.71
C THR A 233 28.89 15.43 -12.39
N THR A 234 28.41 14.24 -12.00
CA THR A 234 27.81 14.03 -10.68
C THR A 234 28.92 13.81 -9.66
N SER A 235 29.04 14.75 -8.76
CA SER A 235 29.95 14.72 -7.61
C SER A 235 29.15 14.66 -6.30
N GLY A 236 29.85 14.62 -5.18
CA GLY A 236 29.20 14.63 -3.88
C GLY A 236 28.34 13.40 -3.63
N ILE A 237 27.16 13.60 -3.03
CA ILE A 237 26.26 12.52 -2.61
C ILE A 237 25.68 11.74 -3.79
N PHE A 238 25.30 12.43 -4.87
CA PHE A 238 24.71 11.77 -6.05
C PHE A 238 25.73 10.95 -6.85
N GLY A 239 27.01 11.36 -6.85
CA GLY A 239 28.08 10.56 -7.43
C GLY A 239 28.25 9.22 -6.71
N LYS A 240 28.20 9.22 -5.37
CA LYS A 240 28.25 7.98 -4.57
C LYS A 240 27.03 7.10 -4.81
N LEU A 241 25.82 7.68 -4.86
CA LEU A 241 24.60 6.96 -5.16
C LEU A 241 24.64 6.33 -6.55
N ALA A 242 25.12 7.05 -7.57
CA ALA A 242 25.29 6.53 -8.92
C ALA A 242 26.26 5.34 -8.97
N GLU A 243 27.35 5.37 -8.21
CA GLU A 243 28.29 4.26 -8.11
C GLU A 243 27.65 3.03 -7.46
N ASN A 244 26.92 3.23 -6.36
CA ASN A 244 26.24 2.15 -5.65
C ASN A 244 25.17 1.47 -6.53
N GLN A 245 24.49 2.21 -7.40
CA GLN A 245 23.49 1.66 -8.30
C GLN A 245 24.03 0.68 -9.33
N LYS A 246 25.32 0.80 -9.73
CA LYS A 246 25.92 -0.04 -10.78
C LYS A 246 25.80 -1.53 -10.49
N ALA A 247 26.03 -1.93 -9.25
CA ALA A 247 25.93 -3.33 -8.84
C ALA A 247 24.50 -3.87 -9.03
N TYR A 248 23.50 -3.11 -8.61
CA TYR A 248 22.09 -3.50 -8.74
C TYR A 248 21.58 -3.49 -10.19
N ILE A 249 22.02 -2.52 -10.99
CA ILE A 249 21.72 -2.50 -12.44
C ILE A 249 22.28 -3.75 -13.13
N ASN A 250 23.54 -4.10 -12.82
CA ASN A 250 24.17 -5.30 -13.37
C ASN A 250 23.46 -6.59 -12.90
N GLU A 251 23.05 -6.65 -11.63
CA GLU A 251 22.29 -7.78 -11.10
C GLU A 251 20.94 -7.93 -11.80
N LEU A 252 20.18 -6.85 -11.96
CA LEU A 252 18.91 -6.84 -12.69
C LEU A 252 19.10 -7.34 -14.12
N ARG A 253 20.07 -6.81 -14.86
CA ARG A 253 20.32 -7.21 -16.25
C ARG A 253 20.75 -8.67 -16.39
N SER A 254 21.61 -9.16 -15.49
CA SER A 254 22.14 -10.52 -15.57
C SER A 254 21.13 -11.59 -15.18
N LYS A 255 20.34 -11.34 -14.14
CA LYS A 255 19.34 -12.29 -13.62
C LYS A 255 17.98 -12.16 -14.30
N PHE A 256 17.76 -11.10 -15.08
CA PHE A 256 16.49 -10.82 -15.75
C PHE A 256 16.72 -10.64 -17.26
N PRO A 257 16.96 -11.73 -18.01
CA PRO A 257 17.28 -11.68 -19.44
C PRO A 257 16.01 -11.40 -20.28
N VAL A 258 15.44 -10.21 -20.13
CA VAL A 258 14.29 -9.72 -20.90
C VAL A 258 14.60 -8.33 -21.46
N ASP A 259 13.76 -7.84 -22.38
CA ASP A 259 13.85 -6.47 -22.85
C ASP A 259 13.85 -5.50 -21.66
N THR A 260 14.83 -4.61 -21.65
CA THR A 260 15.03 -3.68 -20.53
C THR A 260 15.11 -2.25 -21.01
N SER A 261 14.37 -1.37 -20.35
CA SER A 261 14.45 0.09 -20.50
C SER A 261 15.03 0.71 -19.24
N GLU A 262 15.97 1.65 -19.39
CA GLU A 262 16.51 2.44 -18.29
C GLU A 262 15.98 3.86 -18.35
N VAL A 263 15.48 4.34 -17.21
CA VAL A 263 14.92 5.67 -17.09
C VAL A 263 15.82 6.50 -16.17
N PRO A 264 16.47 7.52 -16.71
CA PRO A 264 17.33 8.37 -15.89
C PRO A 264 16.51 9.15 -14.87
N MET A 265 17.09 9.34 -13.68
CA MET A 265 16.52 10.19 -12.64
C MET A 265 16.35 11.60 -13.21
N GLN A 266 15.13 12.13 -13.13
CA GLN A 266 14.83 13.46 -13.66
C GLN A 266 15.17 14.55 -12.65
N GLN A 267 15.61 15.71 -13.14
CA GLN A 267 15.86 16.90 -12.32
C GLN A 267 14.55 17.55 -11.87
N SER A 268 13.49 17.36 -12.65
CA SER A 268 12.19 17.99 -12.51
C SER A 268 11.09 16.97 -12.26
N GLU A 269 9.95 17.43 -11.81
CA GLU A 269 8.77 16.61 -11.64
C GLU A 269 8.14 16.25 -12.99
N ILE A 270 7.56 15.05 -13.05
CA ILE A 270 6.90 14.53 -14.25
C ILE A 270 5.40 14.73 -14.09
N LYS A 271 4.90 15.85 -14.60
CA LYS A 271 3.48 16.18 -14.62
C LYS A 271 3.06 16.80 -15.94
N GLY A 272 1.79 16.62 -16.27
CA GLY A 272 1.19 17.08 -17.51
C GLY A 272 1.61 16.23 -18.73
N VAL A 273 0.71 16.16 -19.71
CA VAL A 273 0.87 15.28 -20.91
C VAL A 273 2.19 15.53 -21.65
N ASN A 274 2.63 16.80 -21.73
CA ASN A 274 3.86 17.14 -22.47
C ASN A 274 5.13 16.58 -21.80
N ASN A 275 5.27 16.72 -20.49
CA ASN A 275 6.43 16.20 -19.76
C ASN A 275 6.44 14.67 -19.76
N ILE A 276 5.25 14.06 -19.66
CA ILE A 276 5.08 12.60 -19.76
C ILE A 276 5.48 12.11 -21.16
N ALA A 277 5.11 12.82 -22.23
CA ALA A 277 5.49 12.48 -23.59
C ALA A 277 7.02 12.56 -23.78
N LEU A 278 7.67 13.62 -23.24
CA LEU A 278 9.12 13.73 -23.25
C LEU A 278 9.81 12.58 -22.49
N LEU A 279 9.25 12.17 -21.35
CA LEU A 279 9.75 10.99 -20.63
C LEU A 279 9.60 9.71 -21.46
N GLY A 280 8.53 9.58 -22.25
CA GLY A 280 8.32 8.48 -23.19
C GLY A 280 9.42 8.44 -24.27
N ASP A 281 9.75 9.58 -24.85
CA ASP A 281 10.83 9.71 -25.82
C ASP A 281 12.20 9.35 -25.21
N ILE A 282 12.47 9.79 -23.98
CA ILE A 282 13.70 9.43 -23.25
C ILE A 282 13.76 7.92 -23.00
N THR A 283 12.65 7.33 -22.55
CA THR A 283 12.60 5.92 -22.12
C THR A 283 12.65 4.95 -23.28
N PHE A 284 11.84 5.18 -24.32
CA PHE A 284 11.62 4.20 -25.39
C PHE A 284 12.41 4.51 -26.66
N GLU A 285 12.72 5.79 -26.93
CA GLU A 285 13.50 6.20 -28.10
C GLU A 285 14.93 6.62 -27.75
N LYS A 286 15.30 6.61 -26.46
CA LYS A 286 16.61 7.02 -25.94
C LYS A 286 17.02 8.42 -26.40
N LYS A 287 16.03 9.31 -26.62
CA LYS A 287 16.28 10.70 -26.97
C LYS A 287 16.84 11.46 -25.77
N MET A 288 17.79 12.34 -26.04
CA MET A 288 18.28 13.29 -25.04
C MET A 288 17.30 14.49 -24.98
N ALA A 289 16.45 14.52 -23.98
CA ALA A 289 15.56 15.63 -23.71
C ALA A 289 15.69 16.06 -22.24
N LYS A 290 15.46 17.34 -21.96
CA LYS A 290 15.39 17.86 -20.60
C LYS A 290 13.94 18.21 -20.27
N ILE A 291 13.43 17.60 -19.22
CA ILE A 291 12.14 17.97 -18.65
C ILE A 291 12.37 19.21 -17.79
N GLN A 292 11.64 20.28 -18.08
CA GLN A 292 11.76 21.55 -17.36
C GLN A 292 10.43 21.89 -16.71
N ASN A 293 10.49 22.24 -15.45
CA ASN A 293 9.37 22.84 -14.73
C ASN A 293 9.76 24.27 -14.34
N ASN A 294 8.89 25.22 -14.62
CA ASN A 294 9.07 26.60 -14.20
C ASN A 294 8.54 26.77 -12.77
N PHE A 295 9.32 26.31 -11.79
CA PHE A 295 9.02 26.66 -10.40
C PHE A 295 9.56 28.07 -10.12
N ALA A 296 8.75 28.90 -9.46
CA ALA A 296 9.24 30.14 -8.90
C ALA A 296 10.37 29.82 -7.90
N GLN A 297 11.42 30.62 -7.90
CA GLN A 297 12.50 30.47 -6.94
C GLN A 297 11.95 30.55 -5.52
N SER A 298 11.99 29.44 -4.80
CA SER A 298 11.59 29.36 -3.41
C SER A 298 12.75 29.71 -2.50
N LYS A 299 12.47 30.38 -1.39
CA LYS A 299 13.49 30.63 -0.36
C LYS A 299 13.92 29.30 0.26
N PRO A 300 15.21 29.18 0.71
CA PRO A 300 15.64 28.03 1.48
C PRO A 300 14.75 27.81 2.70
N PHE A 301 14.29 26.59 2.88
CA PHE A 301 13.44 26.21 4.01
C PHE A 301 14.28 26.03 5.28
N GLN A 302 13.87 26.66 6.38
CA GLN A 302 14.60 26.65 7.66
C GLN A 302 13.74 26.30 8.88
N GLU A 303 12.51 25.83 8.65
CA GLU A 303 11.50 25.71 9.72
C GLU A 303 11.27 24.24 10.14
N PHE A 304 12.33 23.44 10.19
CA PHE A 304 12.24 22.13 10.83
C PHE A 304 12.17 22.27 12.35
N ALA A 305 11.28 21.46 12.95
CA ALA A 305 11.21 21.37 14.40
C ALA A 305 12.48 20.70 14.97
N PRO A 306 12.93 21.13 16.15
CA PRO A 306 14.12 20.55 16.76
C PRO A 306 13.90 19.11 17.23
N ALA A 307 14.96 18.34 17.37
CA ALA A 307 14.93 16.96 17.86
C ALA A 307 14.27 16.82 19.25
N SER A 308 14.38 17.84 20.11
CA SER A 308 13.70 17.87 21.41
C SER A 308 12.17 17.80 21.25
N ALA A 309 11.59 18.54 20.32
CA ALA A 309 10.15 18.49 20.05
C ALA A 309 9.72 17.11 19.54
N LEU A 310 10.56 16.44 18.74
CA LEU A 310 10.32 15.07 18.32
C LEU A 310 10.33 14.11 19.52
N MET A 311 11.33 14.22 20.40
CA MET A 311 11.41 13.40 21.61
C MET A 311 10.21 13.61 22.53
N ASP A 312 9.70 14.83 22.66
CA ASP A 312 8.49 15.13 23.46
C ASP A 312 7.24 14.44 22.92
N LEU A 313 7.17 14.22 21.58
CA LEU A 313 6.10 13.46 20.95
C LEU A 313 6.25 11.95 21.17
N LEU A 314 7.47 11.44 21.22
CA LEU A 314 7.75 10.00 21.21
C LEU A 314 7.86 9.38 22.59
N VAL A 315 8.33 10.12 23.60
CA VAL A 315 8.52 9.57 24.95
C VAL A 315 7.19 9.33 25.63
N LYS A 316 7.09 8.22 26.38
CA LYS A 316 5.91 7.84 27.14
C LYS A 316 5.61 8.86 28.25
N LYS A 317 4.32 9.15 28.42
CA LYS A 317 3.78 9.99 29.49
C LYS A 317 3.00 9.17 30.54
N GLY A 318 2.75 7.89 30.23
CA GLY A 318 2.05 6.92 31.07
C GLY A 318 2.78 5.58 31.13
N ASN A 319 2.02 4.48 31.18
CA ASN A 319 2.57 3.13 31.29
C ASN A 319 3.32 2.69 30.03
N SER A 320 2.81 3.02 28.84
CA SER A 320 3.44 2.72 27.57
C SER A 320 3.16 3.80 26.53
N ARG A 321 3.89 3.78 25.42
CA ARG A 321 3.71 4.69 24.28
C ARG A 321 3.64 3.90 22.99
N ILE A 322 2.62 4.18 22.17
CA ILE A 322 2.46 3.63 20.83
C ILE A 322 2.91 4.69 19.84
N VAL A 323 3.85 4.37 18.97
CA VAL A 323 4.32 5.25 17.88
C VAL A 323 3.98 4.59 16.56
N ILE A 324 3.17 5.25 15.75
CA ILE A 324 2.69 4.72 14.47
C ILE A 324 3.24 5.59 13.35
N LEU A 325 3.96 4.95 12.42
CA LEU A 325 4.52 5.58 11.24
C LEU A 325 3.70 5.19 10.01
N THR A 326 3.13 6.17 9.33
CA THR A 326 2.31 5.98 8.14
C THR A 326 2.77 6.86 6.98
N GLY A 327 2.36 6.56 5.77
CA GLY A 327 2.71 7.32 4.57
C GLY A 327 2.69 6.44 3.32
N LYS A 328 2.91 7.04 2.16
CA LYS A 328 2.97 6.35 0.87
C LYS A 328 4.00 5.22 0.85
N GLY A 329 3.78 4.22 0.00
CA GLY A 329 4.79 3.20 -0.26
C GLY A 329 6.10 3.79 -0.78
N GLY A 330 7.24 3.31 -0.24
CA GLY A 330 8.58 3.69 -0.70
C GLY A 330 9.16 4.99 -0.13
N VAL A 331 8.47 5.69 0.78
CA VAL A 331 8.96 6.95 1.40
C VAL A 331 9.97 6.74 2.53
N GLY A 332 10.31 5.49 2.87
CA GLY A 332 11.28 5.17 3.92
C GLY A 332 10.67 4.95 5.30
N LYS A 333 9.39 4.59 5.40
CA LYS A 333 8.71 4.28 6.69
C LYS A 333 9.48 3.28 7.53
N THR A 334 9.82 2.12 6.97
CA THR A 334 10.50 1.02 7.69
C THR A 334 11.83 1.46 8.29
N VAL A 335 12.66 2.18 7.51
CA VAL A 335 13.95 2.70 7.99
C VAL A 335 13.74 3.74 9.10
N THR A 336 12.74 4.61 8.93
CA THR A 336 12.36 5.61 9.96
C THR A 336 11.86 4.91 11.22
N ALA A 337 11.00 3.88 11.10
CA ALA A 337 10.51 3.09 12.21
C ALA A 337 11.64 2.42 12.99
N CYS A 338 12.57 1.78 12.28
CA CYS A 338 13.77 1.19 12.89
C CYS A 338 14.62 2.24 13.64
N SER A 339 14.79 3.44 13.04
CA SER A 339 15.57 4.52 13.66
C SER A 339 14.89 5.07 14.92
N VAL A 340 13.56 5.23 14.89
CA VAL A 340 12.76 5.63 16.07
C VAL A 340 12.81 4.55 17.14
N ALA A 341 12.65 3.28 16.76
CA ALA A 341 12.67 2.17 17.70
C ALA A 341 14.03 2.04 18.42
N ILE A 342 15.15 2.22 17.70
CA ILE A 342 16.49 2.26 18.29
C ILE A 342 16.61 3.38 19.32
N LYS A 343 16.07 4.57 19.00
CA LYS A 343 16.11 5.71 19.94
C LYS A 343 15.28 5.48 21.19
N LEU A 344 14.09 4.89 21.03
CA LEU A 344 13.23 4.59 22.16
C LEU A 344 13.75 3.43 23.03
N ALA A 345 14.50 2.49 22.44
CA ALA A 345 15.18 1.41 23.17
C ALA A 345 16.22 1.94 24.18
N GLU A 346 16.75 3.15 23.97
CA GLU A 346 17.59 3.84 24.97
C GLU A 346 16.79 4.28 26.22
N LYS A 347 15.47 4.33 26.15
CA LYS A 347 14.58 4.80 27.19
C LYS A 347 13.79 3.68 27.89
N GLY A 348 13.62 2.53 27.25
CA GLY A 348 12.89 1.39 27.81
C GLY A 348 12.71 0.25 26.83
N LYS A 349 12.06 -0.82 27.29
CA LYS A 349 11.76 -1.99 26.46
C LYS A 349 10.88 -1.60 25.28
N THR A 350 11.39 -1.79 24.07
CA THR A 350 10.76 -1.37 22.82
C THR A 350 10.45 -2.57 21.93
N LEU A 351 9.21 -2.66 21.47
CA LEU A 351 8.78 -3.62 20.45
C LEU A 351 8.55 -2.90 19.12
N LEU A 352 9.33 -3.26 18.11
CA LEU A 352 9.14 -2.84 16.73
C LEU A 352 8.37 -3.93 15.99
N PHE A 353 7.28 -3.58 15.33
CA PHE A 353 6.51 -4.54 14.54
C PHE A 353 5.90 -3.92 13.29
N THR A 354 5.53 -4.77 12.34
CA THR A 354 4.94 -4.35 11.07
C THR A 354 3.68 -5.12 10.77
N THR A 355 2.74 -4.42 10.12
CA THR A 355 1.54 -4.98 9.50
C THR A 355 1.66 -5.02 7.97
N ASP A 356 2.78 -4.56 7.42
CA ASP A 356 3.04 -4.60 5.98
C ASP A 356 3.67 -5.95 5.61
N PRO A 357 2.98 -6.84 4.88
CA PRO A 357 3.54 -8.12 4.46
C PRO A 357 4.74 -7.96 3.51
N ALA A 358 4.89 -6.78 2.91
CA ALA A 358 6.05 -6.40 2.11
C ALA A 358 7.13 -5.65 2.92
N ALA A 359 6.95 -5.49 4.24
CA ALA A 359 7.94 -4.84 5.07
C ALA A 359 9.18 -5.72 5.27
N HIS A 360 10.31 -5.07 5.29
CA HIS A 360 11.60 -5.72 5.37
C HIS A 360 12.36 -5.32 6.63
N ILE A 361 11.67 -5.30 7.79
CA ILE A 361 12.33 -4.98 9.09
C ILE A 361 13.57 -5.85 9.26
N GLY A 362 13.46 -7.15 9.01
CA GLY A 362 14.57 -8.08 9.09
C GLY A 362 15.72 -7.74 8.14
N GLN A 363 15.43 -7.28 6.92
CA GLN A 363 16.46 -6.84 5.97
C GLN A 363 17.13 -5.53 6.39
N VAL A 364 16.34 -4.56 6.89
CA VAL A 364 16.88 -3.29 7.39
C VAL A 364 17.76 -3.50 8.62
N LEU A 365 17.39 -4.43 9.51
CA LEU A 365 18.15 -4.72 10.73
C LEU A 365 19.22 -5.81 10.55
N GLU A 366 19.26 -6.50 9.39
CA GLU A 366 20.09 -7.70 9.12
C GLU A 366 19.89 -8.78 10.18
N THR A 367 18.64 -9.01 10.57
CA THR A 367 18.26 -9.99 11.58
C THR A 367 17.02 -10.74 11.08
N GLU A 368 16.99 -12.05 11.30
CA GLU A 368 15.79 -12.84 11.01
C GLU A 368 14.68 -12.46 11.99
N VAL A 369 13.57 -11.94 11.46
CA VAL A 369 12.39 -11.51 12.23
C VAL A 369 11.21 -12.36 11.78
N ASN A 370 10.55 -13.01 12.73
CA ASN A 370 9.40 -13.90 12.50
C ASN A 370 8.20 -13.45 13.38
N HIS A 371 7.19 -14.31 13.54
CA HIS A 371 5.97 -14.04 14.31
C HIS A 371 6.18 -13.99 15.83
N ILE A 372 7.33 -14.42 16.34
CA ILE A 372 7.70 -14.33 17.75
C ILE A 372 8.68 -13.17 17.93
N PRO A 373 8.51 -12.31 18.97
CA PRO A 373 9.45 -11.22 19.24
C PRO A 373 10.90 -11.71 19.38
N VAL A 374 11.76 -11.24 18.49
CA VAL A 374 13.20 -11.55 18.48
C VAL A 374 13.97 -10.33 18.98
N GLN A 375 14.87 -10.52 19.93
CA GLN A 375 15.74 -9.45 20.41
C GLN A 375 16.78 -9.10 19.35
N VAL A 376 16.75 -7.84 18.85
CA VAL A 376 17.65 -7.36 17.80
C VAL A 376 18.73 -6.43 18.32
N ASN A 377 18.51 -5.82 19.48
CA ASN A 377 19.49 -5.01 20.20
C ASN A 377 19.13 -4.98 21.69
N GLU A 378 19.95 -4.32 22.51
CA GLU A 378 19.61 -4.04 23.91
C GLU A 378 18.29 -3.25 23.98
N ASN A 379 17.33 -3.76 24.76
CA ASN A 379 15.98 -3.23 24.93
C ASN A 379 15.17 -3.06 23.64
N LEU A 380 15.58 -3.70 22.53
CA LEU A 380 14.84 -3.66 21.25
C LEU A 380 14.51 -5.07 20.78
N TRP A 381 13.24 -5.34 20.57
CA TRP A 381 12.71 -6.55 19.95
C TRP A 381 11.98 -6.20 18.66
N ALA A 382 11.98 -7.13 17.71
CA ALA A 382 11.24 -6.99 16.47
C ALA A 382 10.36 -8.22 16.23
N VAL A 383 9.20 -8.03 15.62
CA VAL A 383 8.24 -9.08 15.27
C VAL A 383 7.52 -8.73 13.96
N ASN A 384 7.26 -9.72 13.12
CA ASN A 384 6.38 -9.61 11.97
C ASN A 384 5.04 -10.27 12.29
N ILE A 385 3.93 -9.62 11.99
CA ILE A 385 2.63 -10.27 12.01
C ILE A 385 2.52 -11.11 10.72
N ASP A 386 2.59 -12.43 10.85
CA ASP A 386 2.37 -13.34 9.73
C ASP A 386 0.87 -13.58 9.56
N GLN A 387 0.34 -13.20 8.39
CA GLN A 387 -1.10 -13.30 8.11
C GLN A 387 -1.63 -14.73 8.18
N LYS A 388 -0.87 -15.69 7.63
CA LYS A 388 -1.32 -17.10 7.58
C LYS A 388 -1.36 -17.72 8.97
N GLU A 389 -0.36 -17.43 9.76
CA GLU A 389 -0.23 -17.94 11.12
C GLU A 389 -1.28 -17.30 12.04
N ALA A 390 -1.51 -15.97 11.90
CA ALA A 390 -2.57 -15.26 12.60
C ALA A 390 -3.95 -15.87 12.33
N VAL A 391 -4.24 -16.18 11.06
CA VAL A 391 -5.51 -16.81 10.65
C VAL A 391 -5.65 -18.21 11.25
N GLU A 392 -4.60 -19.02 11.20
CA GLU A 392 -4.66 -20.39 11.73
C GLU A 392 -4.83 -20.40 13.26
N GLU A 393 -4.09 -19.54 13.98
CA GLU A 393 -4.26 -19.39 15.43
C GLU A 393 -5.67 -18.91 15.79
N TYR A 394 -6.21 -17.94 15.05
CA TYR A 394 -7.56 -17.43 15.25
C TYR A 394 -8.62 -18.52 15.01
N ARG A 395 -8.51 -19.25 13.89
CA ARG A 395 -9.40 -20.37 13.56
C ARG A 395 -9.40 -21.44 14.65
N GLN A 396 -8.21 -21.89 15.06
CA GLN A 396 -8.07 -22.91 16.10
C GLN A 396 -8.66 -22.46 17.43
N LYS A 397 -8.46 -21.20 17.81
CA LYS A 397 -9.03 -20.62 19.00
C LYS A 397 -10.56 -20.67 18.97
N ILE A 398 -11.18 -20.14 17.91
CA ILE A 398 -12.65 -20.08 17.76
C ILE A 398 -13.26 -21.49 17.74
N LEU A 399 -12.65 -22.43 17.01
CA LEU A 399 -13.15 -23.82 16.96
C LEU A 399 -12.99 -24.55 18.29
N ASN A 400 -11.91 -24.30 19.04
CA ASN A 400 -11.71 -24.87 20.35
C ASN A 400 -12.70 -24.29 21.39
N ASP A 401 -12.96 -22.99 21.33
CA ASP A 401 -13.95 -22.32 22.15
C ASP A 401 -15.36 -22.87 21.88
N ALA A 402 -15.73 -23.07 20.60
CA ALA A 402 -17.00 -23.67 20.21
C ALA A 402 -17.16 -25.11 20.75
N LYS A 403 -16.09 -25.93 20.67
CA LYS A 403 -16.07 -27.28 21.26
C LYS A 403 -16.24 -27.24 22.78
N ALA A 404 -15.51 -26.35 23.45
CA ALA A 404 -15.59 -26.19 24.91
C ALA A 404 -16.97 -25.73 25.40
N ASN A 405 -17.68 -24.94 24.59
CA ASN A 405 -19.04 -24.48 24.85
C ASN A 405 -20.12 -25.49 24.42
N GLY A 406 -19.75 -26.68 23.97
CA GLY A 406 -20.67 -27.79 23.69
C GLY A 406 -21.47 -27.64 22.39
N TYR A 407 -20.96 -26.92 21.39
CA TYR A 407 -21.61 -26.81 20.08
C TYR A 407 -21.66 -28.18 19.37
N THR A 408 -22.72 -28.41 18.60
CA THR A 408 -22.87 -29.64 17.83
C THR A 408 -21.83 -29.74 16.71
N ALA A 409 -21.54 -30.97 16.24
CA ALA A 409 -20.58 -31.18 15.17
C ALA A 409 -20.97 -30.42 13.87
N GLU A 410 -22.28 -30.31 13.60
CA GLU A 410 -22.81 -29.58 12.44
C GLU A 410 -22.56 -28.07 12.56
N LEU A 411 -22.78 -27.49 13.76
CA LEU A 411 -22.49 -26.07 14.01
C LEU A 411 -20.99 -25.77 13.92
N ILE A 412 -20.14 -26.69 14.42
CA ILE A 412 -18.69 -26.56 14.32
C ILE A 412 -18.23 -26.60 12.87
N ALA A 413 -18.83 -27.48 12.04
CA ALA A 413 -18.53 -27.58 10.62
C ALA A 413 -18.95 -26.30 9.86
N ALA A 414 -20.14 -25.75 10.13
CA ALA A 414 -20.59 -24.49 9.55
C ALA A 414 -19.69 -23.32 9.95
N LEU A 415 -19.29 -23.25 11.23
CA LEU A 415 -18.37 -22.23 11.72
C LEU A 415 -16.98 -22.36 11.07
N ALA A 416 -16.47 -23.59 10.87
CA ALA A 416 -15.21 -23.82 10.17
C ALA A 416 -15.26 -23.35 8.71
N GLU A 417 -16.40 -23.52 8.03
CA GLU A 417 -16.62 -23.02 6.66
C GLU A 417 -16.65 -21.48 6.63
N GLU A 418 -17.33 -20.84 7.57
CA GLU A 418 -17.37 -19.37 7.69
C GLU A 418 -15.97 -18.79 7.94
N LEU A 419 -15.17 -19.46 8.78
CA LEU A 419 -13.80 -19.06 9.08
C LEU A 419 -12.80 -19.24 7.91
N GLU A 420 -13.18 -19.86 6.81
CA GLU A 420 -12.40 -19.90 5.57
C GLU A 420 -12.55 -18.63 4.72
N SER A 421 -13.44 -17.72 5.12
CA SER A 421 -13.67 -16.46 4.39
C SER A 421 -12.46 -15.52 4.47
N PRO A 422 -12.19 -14.72 3.42
CA PRO A 422 -11.14 -13.70 3.45
C PRO A 422 -11.30 -12.67 4.58
N CYS A 423 -12.53 -12.43 5.06
CA CYS A 423 -12.79 -11.54 6.21
C CYS A 423 -12.12 -12.03 7.50
N THR A 424 -11.95 -13.34 7.65
CA THR A 424 -11.24 -13.94 8.80
C THR A 424 -9.78 -13.48 8.86
N GLU A 425 -9.15 -13.24 7.72
CA GLU A 425 -7.76 -12.75 7.68
C GLU A 425 -7.63 -11.38 8.33
N GLU A 426 -8.53 -10.45 8.01
CA GLU A 426 -8.50 -9.10 8.56
C GLU A 426 -8.73 -9.11 10.09
N ILE A 427 -9.69 -9.91 10.55
CA ILE A 427 -10.01 -10.04 11.98
C ILE A 427 -8.84 -10.67 12.75
N ALA A 428 -8.22 -11.71 12.20
CA ALA A 428 -7.10 -12.40 12.81
C ALA A 428 -5.87 -11.49 12.98
N ILE A 429 -5.52 -10.74 11.94
CA ILE A 429 -4.44 -9.75 11.98
C ILE A 429 -4.73 -8.68 13.03
N PHE A 430 -5.98 -8.20 13.07
CA PHE A 430 -6.38 -7.21 14.06
C PHE A 430 -6.31 -7.76 15.50
N GLU A 431 -6.73 -9.00 15.74
CA GLU A 431 -6.63 -9.62 17.07
C GLU A 431 -5.17 -9.75 17.53
N GLN A 432 -4.26 -10.19 16.65
CA GLN A 432 -2.83 -10.21 16.95
C GLN A 432 -2.29 -8.82 17.27
N PHE A 433 -2.62 -7.83 16.44
CA PHE A 433 -2.26 -6.43 16.66
C PHE A 433 -2.74 -5.93 18.05
N ALA A 434 -4.00 -6.18 18.39
CA ALA A 434 -4.57 -5.80 19.67
C ALA A 434 -3.89 -6.51 20.86
N ASN A 435 -3.58 -7.79 20.71
CA ASN A 435 -2.89 -8.56 21.74
C ASN A 435 -1.47 -8.04 21.98
N LEU A 436 -0.72 -7.72 20.93
CA LEU A 436 0.62 -7.12 21.04
C LEU A 436 0.56 -5.80 21.81
N LEU A 437 -0.34 -4.88 21.43
CA LEU A 437 -0.44 -3.56 22.05
C LEU A 437 -0.95 -3.59 23.49
N ASN A 438 -1.68 -4.63 23.90
CA ASN A 438 -2.16 -4.80 25.26
C ASN A 438 -1.16 -5.55 26.18
N ASN A 439 -0.01 -5.99 25.64
CA ASN A 439 1.01 -6.65 26.47
C ASN A 439 1.77 -5.62 27.32
N PRO A 440 1.68 -5.70 28.68
CA PRO A 440 2.28 -4.72 29.58
C PRO A 440 3.81 -4.84 29.69
N GLU A 441 4.42 -5.78 29.03
CA GLU A 441 5.86 -6.01 29.07
C GLU A 441 6.65 -4.86 28.43
N TRP A 442 6.04 -4.14 27.49
CA TRP A 442 6.69 -3.14 26.65
C TRP A 442 6.41 -1.72 27.09
N ASP A 443 7.46 -0.92 27.20
CA ASP A 443 7.38 0.53 27.44
C ASP A 443 6.99 1.28 26.17
N TYR A 444 7.47 0.82 25.02
CA TYR A 444 7.27 1.44 23.70
C TYR A 444 6.88 0.42 22.67
N PHE A 445 5.91 0.81 21.85
CA PHE A 445 5.52 0.11 20.63
C PHE A 445 5.82 0.99 19.43
N VAL A 446 6.55 0.49 18.47
CA VAL A 446 6.79 1.19 17.19
C VAL A 446 6.19 0.37 16.07
N LEU A 447 5.21 0.94 15.39
CA LEU A 447 4.50 0.29 14.30
C LEU A 447 4.94 0.87 12.97
N ASP A 448 5.53 0.03 12.13
CA ASP A 448 5.74 0.26 10.70
C ASP A 448 4.52 -0.22 9.94
N THR A 449 3.76 0.70 9.35
CA THR A 449 2.48 0.36 8.74
C THR A 449 2.63 0.05 7.25
N ALA A 450 1.70 -0.74 6.73
CA ALA A 450 1.45 -0.85 5.29
C ALA A 450 1.18 0.55 4.66
N PRO A 451 1.27 0.73 3.34
CA PRO A 451 0.90 1.98 2.68
C PRO A 451 -0.51 2.44 3.07
N THR A 452 -0.72 3.74 3.11
CA THR A 452 -1.83 4.47 3.74
C THR A 452 -3.23 3.85 3.71
N GLY A 453 -3.68 3.28 2.59
CA GLY A 453 -5.02 2.69 2.48
C GLY A 453 -5.26 1.46 3.38
N HIS A 454 -4.28 0.56 3.47
CA HIS A 454 -4.38 -0.64 4.33
C HIS A 454 -4.25 -0.33 5.81
N THR A 455 -3.43 0.66 6.15
CA THR A 455 -3.29 1.08 7.56
C THR A 455 -4.57 1.69 8.08
N LEU A 456 -5.21 2.54 7.27
CA LEU A 456 -6.51 3.11 7.61
C LEU A 456 -7.53 2.01 7.84
N ARG A 457 -7.62 1.04 6.93
CA ARG A 457 -8.55 -0.08 7.06
C ARG A 457 -8.31 -0.88 8.33
N LEU A 458 -7.05 -1.24 8.64
CA LEU A 458 -6.71 -1.92 9.90
C LEU A 458 -7.11 -1.11 11.14
N LEU A 459 -6.99 0.22 11.08
CA LEU A 459 -7.37 1.11 12.19
C LEU A 459 -8.87 1.40 12.22
N GLU A 460 -9.59 1.26 11.11
CA GLU A 460 -11.05 1.40 11.00
C GLU A 460 -11.79 0.14 11.41
N LEU A 461 -11.21 -1.05 11.18
CA LEU A 461 -11.79 -2.35 11.58
C LEU A 461 -12.36 -2.38 13.01
N PRO A 462 -11.68 -1.84 14.05
CA PRO A 462 -12.22 -1.80 15.40
C PRO A 462 -13.53 -1.04 15.49
N PHE A 463 -13.66 0.04 14.73
CA PHE A 463 -14.87 0.89 14.75
C PHE A 463 -16.02 0.21 14.00
N GLU A 464 -15.73 -0.40 12.87
CA GLU A 464 -16.71 -1.16 12.08
C GLU A 464 -17.22 -2.38 12.87
N TYR A 465 -16.28 -3.14 13.46
CA TYR A 465 -16.60 -4.31 14.26
C TYR A 465 -17.42 -3.96 15.50
N LYS A 466 -17.09 -2.86 16.19
CA LYS A 466 -17.90 -2.34 17.29
C LYS A 466 -19.32 -2.01 16.83
N ASN A 467 -19.47 -1.32 15.70
CA ASN A 467 -20.80 -0.97 15.18
C ASN A 467 -21.62 -2.22 14.86
N GLN A 468 -21.01 -3.25 14.28
CA GLN A 468 -21.69 -4.53 14.00
C GLN A 468 -22.15 -5.24 15.27
N ILE A 469 -21.31 -5.25 16.31
CA ILE A 469 -21.66 -5.87 17.60
C ILE A 469 -22.77 -5.07 18.30
N ASP A 470 -22.68 -3.73 18.31
CA ASP A 470 -23.71 -2.87 18.90
C ASP A 470 -25.07 -3.01 18.18
N MET A 471 -25.08 -3.24 16.87
CA MET A 471 -26.28 -3.56 16.09
C MET A 471 -26.86 -4.93 16.46
N LYS A 472 -26.04 -5.99 16.46
CA LYS A 472 -26.47 -7.35 16.85
C LYS A 472 -26.98 -7.43 18.28
N ALA A 473 -26.40 -6.65 19.20
CA ALA A 473 -26.86 -6.55 20.58
C ALA A 473 -28.23 -5.85 20.69
N LYS A 474 -28.55 -4.88 19.83
CA LYS A 474 -29.84 -4.20 19.78
C LYS A 474 -30.95 -5.08 19.20
N GLU A 475 -30.62 -6.02 18.33
CA GLU A 475 -31.58 -6.93 17.67
C GLU A 475 -32.01 -8.12 18.53
N GLY A 476 -31.52 -8.25 19.76
CA GLY A 476 -32.01 -9.23 20.72
C GLY A 476 -31.68 -10.69 20.37
N ALA A 477 -30.68 -10.93 19.53
CA ALA A 477 -30.24 -12.27 19.20
C ALA A 477 -29.59 -12.93 20.43
N ASN A 478 -30.40 -13.69 21.19
CA ASN A 478 -29.98 -14.59 22.26
C ASN A 478 -29.19 -15.79 21.69
N THR A 479 -28.04 -15.57 21.11
CA THR A 479 -27.13 -16.64 20.72
C THR A 479 -25.93 -16.64 21.66
N ALA A 480 -25.44 -17.84 21.99
CA ALA A 480 -24.35 -18.10 22.94
C ALA A 480 -23.00 -17.40 22.60
N VAL A 481 -22.93 -16.68 21.48
CA VAL A 481 -21.87 -15.76 21.07
C VAL A 481 -21.72 -14.58 22.07
N ASN A 482 -22.77 -14.23 22.82
CA ASN A 482 -22.84 -13.03 23.65
C ASN A 482 -21.90 -13.01 24.89
N ALA A 483 -21.40 -14.13 25.37
CA ALA A 483 -20.55 -14.14 26.58
C ALA A 483 -19.08 -13.80 26.25
N ASN A 484 -18.56 -14.24 25.10
CA ASN A 484 -17.19 -13.89 24.65
C ASN A 484 -17.13 -12.50 23.97
N THR A 485 -18.23 -12.04 23.36
CA THR A 485 -18.32 -10.72 22.72
C THR A 485 -18.11 -9.56 23.71
N GLY A 486 -18.55 -9.68 24.95
CA GLY A 486 -18.37 -8.63 25.97
C GLY A 486 -16.89 -8.34 26.31
N LEU A 487 -16.06 -9.39 26.42
CA LEU A 487 -14.62 -9.23 26.72
C LEU A 487 -13.83 -8.74 25.50
N VAL A 488 -14.19 -9.20 24.30
CA VAL A 488 -13.59 -8.75 23.04
C VAL A 488 -13.92 -7.27 22.81
N ASN A 489 -15.18 -6.85 23.03
CA ASN A 489 -15.61 -5.47 22.91
C ASN A 489 -14.83 -4.53 23.83
N THR A 490 -14.64 -4.90 25.09
CA THR A 490 -13.90 -4.07 26.05
C THR A 490 -12.44 -3.89 25.61
N LYS A 491 -11.80 -4.94 25.07
CA LYS A 491 -10.41 -4.86 24.57
C LYS A 491 -10.32 -3.94 23.35
N ILE A 492 -11.27 -4.03 22.43
CA ILE A 492 -11.36 -3.19 21.24
C ILE A 492 -11.59 -1.73 21.61
N GLU A 493 -12.54 -1.46 22.49
CA GLU A 493 -12.82 -0.09 22.98
C GLU A 493 -11.60 0.52 23.67
N ASN A 494 -10.92 -0.24 24.51
CA ASN A 494 -9.71 0.22 25.16
C ASN A 494 -8.62 0.55 24.14
N LEU A 495 -8.43 -0.28 23.12
CA LEU A 495 -7.45 -0.02 22.06
C LEU A 495 -7.80 1.24 21.26
N ILE A 496 -9.07 1.40 20.86
CA ILE A 496 -9.57 2.61 20.19
C ILE A 496 -9.28 3.86 21.02
N ASN A 497 -9.60 3.82 22.30
CA ASN A 497 -9.39 4.94 23.22
C ASN A 497 -7.90 5.28 23.35
N ARG A 498 -7.03 4.27 23.45
CA ARG A 498 -5.57 4.44 23.47
C ARG A 498 -5.05 5.08 22.18
N LEU A 499 -5.53 4.62 21.00
CA LEU A 499 -5.12 5.18 19.71
C LEU A 499 -5.57 6.62 19.50
N LYS A 500 -6.73 7.02 20.07
CA LYS A 500 -7.21 8.40 20.04
C LYS A 500 -6.54 9.31 21.06
N ASN A 501 -5.98 8.75 22.13
CA ASN A 501 -5.34 9.49 23.19
C ASN A 501 -3.92 9.90 22.78
N THR A 502 -3.70 11.18 22.52
CA THR A 502 -2.39 11.71 22.12
C THR A 502 -1.29 11.57 23.19
N ASP A 503 -1.63 11.27 24.44
CA ASP A 503 -0.65 10.96 25.48
C ASP A 503 -0.21 9.49 25.46
N GLU A 504 -0.99 8.60 24.85
CA GLU A 504 -0.69 7.18 24.72
C GLU A 504 -0.22 6.79 23.31
N ALA A 505 -0.71 7.47 22.27
CA ALA A 505 -0.35 7.20 20.89
C ALA A 505 0.18 8.43 20.15
N ALA A 506 1.24 8.26 19.37
CA ALA A 506 1.77 9.24 18.43
C ALA A 506 1.64 8.72 17.00
N PHE A 507 0.92 9.45 16.16
CA PHE A 507 0.86 9.20 14.73
C PHE A 507 1.75 10.20 14.00
N LEU A 508 2.70 9.68 13.22
CA LEU A 508 3.65 10.45 12.45
C LEU A 508 3.60 10.04 10.99
N LEU A 509 3.50 11.01 10.11
CA LEU A 509 3.58 10.79 8.67
C LEU A 509 5.04 10.74 8.24
N VAL A 510 5.34 9.91 7.22
CA VAL A 510 6.63 9.92 6.53
C VAL A 510 6.38 10.23 5.06
N ALA A 511 7.03 11.24 4.53
CA ALA A 511 6.88 11.66 3.14
C ALA A 511 8.23 12.10 2.55
N TYR A 512 8.36 12.04 1.23
CA TYR A 512 9.37 12.81 0.53
C TYR A 512 8.85 14.22 0.25
N PRO A 513 9.72 15.23 0.22
CA PRO A 513 9.35 16.57 -0.23
C PRO A 513 9.20 16.60 -1.77
N GLU A 514 8.15 15.95 -2.24
CA GLU A 514 7.69 15.85 -3.62
C GLU A 514 6.15 15.91 -3.60
N PHE A 515 5.54 16.34 -4.70
CA PHE A 515 4.10 16.60 -4.76
C PHE A 515 3.26 15.41 -4.28
N THR A 516 3.39 14.27 -4.95
CA THR A 516 2.54 13.10 -4.70
C THR A 516 2.64 12.57 -3.27
N PRO A 517 3.85 12.33 -2.68
CA PRO A 517 3.95 11.89 -1.29
C PRO A 517 3.37 12.89 -0.28
N LEU A 518 3.51 14.19 -0.52
CA LEU A 518 2.95 15.22 0.37
C LEU A 518 1.43 15.23 0.35
N HIS A 519 0.82 15.16 -0.85
CA HIS A 519 -0.64 15.20 -0.98
C HIS A 519 -1.31 13.90 -0.56
N GLU A 520 -0.69 12.74 -0.82
CA GLU A 520 -1.19 11.45 -0.31
C GLU A 520 -1.09 11.38 1.22
N GLY A 521 0.03 11.85 1.79
CA GLY A 521 0.18 11.95 3.23
C GLY A 521 -0.88 12.87 3.86
N PHE A 522 -1.22 13.99 3.20
CA PHE A 522 -2.28 14.89 3.66
C PHE A 522 -3.66 14.24 3.59
N ARG A 523 -3.97 13.51 2.51
CA ARG A 523 -5.23 12.75 2.40
C ARG A 523 -5.33 11.72 3.51
N ALA A 524 -4.28 10.93 3.72
CA ALA A 524 -4.24 9.95 4.80
C ALA A 524 -4.41 10.58 6.20
N MET A 525 -3.83 11.76 6.42
CA MET A 525 -4.04 12.49 7.67
C MET A 525 -5.52 12.90 7.84
N LYS A 526 -6.18 13.34 6.78
CA LYS A 526 -7.60 13.70 6.81
C LYS A 526 -8.50 12.50 7.08
N ASP A 527 -8.16 11.35 6.53
CA ASP A 527 -8.92 10.12 6.77
C ASP A 527 -8.76 9.65 8.24
N LEU A 528 -7.54 9.73 8.80
CA LEU A 528 -7.31 9.50 10.23
C LEU A 528 -8.11 10.47 11.11
N GLU A 529 -8.18 11.75 10.75
CA GLU A 529 -8.95 12.77 11.48
C GLU A 529 -10.45 12.44 11.50
N ARG A 530 -11.01 11.82 10.44
CA ARG A 530 -12.43 11.40 10.39
C ARG A 530 -12.78 10.34 11.45
N VAL A 531 -11.85 9.46 11.76
CA VAL A 531 -12.02 8.45 12.81
C VAL A 531 -11.55 8.93 14.20
N GLY A 532 -11.18 10.20 14.31
CA GLY A 532 -10.78 10.85 15.57
C GLY A 532 -9.32 10.63 15.95
N ILE A 533 -8.47 10.24 15.00
CA ILE A 533 -7.03 10.09 15.21
C ILE A 533 -6.31 11.28 14.59
N ASN A 534 -5.47 11.95 15.38
CA ASN A 534 -4.74 13.13 14.94
C ASN A 534 -3.24 12.84 14.76
N ALA A 535 -2.71 13.02 13.56
CA ALA A 535 -1.27 13.01 13.35
C ALA A 535 -0.62 14.21 14.07
N GLN A 536 0.51 13.98 14.76
CA GLN A 536 1.19 15.02 15.52
C GLN A 536 2.38 15.63 14.79
N GLY A 537 2.95 14.96 13.81
CA GLY A 537 4.11 15.45 13.07
C GLY A 537 4.33 14.74 11.75
N VAL A 538 5.26 15.28 10.97
CA VAL A 538 5.61 14.75 9.65
C VAL A 538 7.13 14.65 9.53
N PHE A 539 7.63 13.46 9.24
CA PHE A 539 9.01 13.26 8.80
C PHE A 539 9.10 13.54 7.30
N LEU A 540 9.94 14.50 6.94
CA LEU A 540 10.33 14.77 5.56
C LEU A 540 11.66 14.09 5.30
N ASN A 541 11.63 13.01 4.52
CA ASN A 541 12.79 12.14 4.30
C ASN A 541 13.57 12.54 3.04
N ASN A 542 14.84 12.13 2.99
CA ASN A 542 15.78 12.44 1.92
C ASN A 542 16.03 13.94 1.73
N ILE A 543 16.19 14.67 2.83
CA ILE A 543 16.51 16.10 2.79
C ILE A 543 17.94 16.30 2.30
N LEU A 544 18.07 17.13 1.26
CA LEU A 544 19.36 17.52 0.68
C LEU A 544 19.98 18.69 1.46
N ASP A 545 21.24 18.55 1.84
CA ASP A 545 22.04 19.71 2.28
C ASP A 545 22.55 20.45 1.05
N GLU A 546 22.40 21.78 1.02
CA GLU A 546 22.90 22.63 -0.05
C GLU A 546 24.40 22.44 -0.32
N LYS A 547 25.17 22.18 0.75
CA LYS A 547 26.61 21.97 0.68
C LYS A 547 27.03 20.75 -0.13
N ASP A 548 26.15 19.72 -0.17
CA ASP A 548 26.37 18.50 -0.92
C ASP A 548 25.95 18.62 -2.40
N CYS A 549 25.32 19.74 -2.77
CA CYS A 549 24.81 20.00 -4.11
C CYS A 549 25.85 20.78 -4.94
N THR A 550 26.85 20.07 -5.46
CA THR A 550 28.01 20.68 -6.12
C THR A 550 27.92 20.76 -7.65
N ASP A 551 27.06 19.94 -8.28
CA ASP A 551 26.82 19.93 -9.72
C ASP A 551 25.43 20.46 -10.09
N ASP A 552 25.18 20.69 -11.39
CA ASP A 552 23.92 21.27 -11.86
C ASP A 552 22.72 20.36 -11.57
N PHE A 553 22.90 19.03 -11.63
CA PHE A 553 21.82 18.07 -11.35
C PHE A 553 21.40 18.18 -9.88
N SER A 554 22.34 18.13 -8.95
CA SER A 554 22.08 18.21 -7.51
C SER A 554 21.51 19.57 -7.11
N LYS A 555 21.97 20.67 -7.71
CA LYS A 555 21.45 22.03 -7.47
C LYS A 555 19.98 22.16 -7.91
N GLU A 556 19.63 21.65 -9.08
CA GLU A 556 18.24 21.69 -9.56
C GLU A 556 17.34 20.81 -8.69
N ARG A 557 17.79 19.63 -8.27
CA ARG A 557 17.06 18.78 -7.32
C ARG A 557 16.86 19.47 -5.97
N TRP A 558 17.88 20.16 -5.46
CA TRP A 558 17.78 20.93 -4.21
C TRP A 558 16.74 22.06 -4.35
N LYS A 559 16.78 22.84 -5.43
CA LYS A 559 15.79 23.91 -5.69
C LYS A 559 14.35 23.36 -5.73
N LEU A 560 14.15 22.26 -6.43
CA LEU A 560 12.86 21.57 -6.48
C LEU A 560 12.41 21.15 -5.08
N GLN A 561 13.33 20.61 -4.29
CA GLN A 561 13.03 20.20 -2.92
C GLN A 561 12.65 21.40 -2.03
N GLN A 562 13.34 22.56 -2.17
CA GLN A 562 12.97 23.78 -1.43
C GLN A 562 11.54 24.24 -1.74
N HIS A 563 11.11 24.10 -3.00
CA HIS A 563 9.73 24.40 -3.39
C HIS A 563 8.74 23.51 -2.61
N TYR A 564 8.96 22.20 -2.59
CA TYR A 564 8.07 21.26 -1.89
C TYR A 564 8.15 21.33 -0.36
N LEU A 565 9.29 21.70 0.20
CA LEU A 565 9.41 21.96 1.64
C LEU A 565 8.55 23.15 2.08
N ASN A 566 8.54 24.23 1.30
CA ASN A 566 7.65 25.37 1.55
C ASN A 566 6.19 24.99 1.38
N GLN A 567 5.84 24.18 0.37
CA GLN A 567 4.48 23.63 0.24
C GLN A 567 4.10 22.72 1.40
N ALA A 568 5.01 21.85 1.88
CA ALA A 568 4.74 20.98 3.02
C ALA A 568 4.35 21.79 4.27
N LYS A 569 4.99 22.95 4.52
CA LYS A 569 4.60 23.86 5.58
C LYS A 569 3.17 24.36 5.44
N GLU A 570 2.76 24.71 4.21
CA GLU A 570 1.40 25.15 3.93
C GLU A 570 0.37 24.03 4.06
N ILE A 571 0.70 22.84 3.56
CA ILE A 571 -0.18 21.64 3.61
C ILE A 571 -0.38 21.20 5.06
N TYR A 572 0.70 21.12 5.85
CA TYR A 572 0.71 20.59 7.21
C TYR A 572 0.78 21.67 8.31
N ARG A 573 0.20 22.84 8.08
CA ARG A 573 0.30 24.08 8.89
C ARG A 573 0.33 23.92 10.40
N SER A 574 -0.39 22.94 10.95
CA SER A 574 -0.51 22.70 12.39
C SER A 574 0.40 21.59 12.92
N LYS A 575 1.25 21.02 12.08
CA LYS A 575 2.08 19.87 12.43
C LYS A 575 3.56 20.23 12.44
N ALA A 576 4.30 19.63 13.37
CA ALA A 576 5.75 19.74 13.38
C ALA A 576 6.36 18.99 12.19
N LEU A 577 7.33 19.62 11.51
CA LEU A 577 8.06 19.01 10.38
C LEU A 577 9.45 18.62 10.87
N PHE A 578 9.84 17.36 10.67
CA PHE A 578 11.12 16.80 11.07
C PHE A 578 11.92 16.37 9.85
N ALA A 579 13.20 16.69 9.81
CA ALA A 579 14.08 16.33 8.69
C ALA A 579 14.73 14.97 8.89
N ILE A 580 14.77 14.16 7.83
CA ILE A 580 15.65 13.00 7.73
C ILE A 580 16.59 13.25 6.55
N PRO A 581 17.90 13.38 6.79
CA PRO A 581 18.86 13.74 5.75
C PRO A 581 19.05 12.60 4.74
N LEU A 582 19.24 12.94 3.47
CA LEU A 582 19.58 11.98 2.43
C LEU A 582 20.91 11.30 2.78
N GLN A 583 20.95 9.97 2.67
CA GLN A 583 22.15 9.19 2.90
C GLN A 583 22.81 8.80 1.58
N SER A 584 24.14 8.72 1.57
CA SER A 584 24.92 8.35 0.38
C SER A 584 24.92 6.85 0.08
N SER A 585 24.34 6.03 0.96
CA SER A 585 24.18 4.57 0.83
C SER A 585 22.85 4.14 1.41
N GLU A 586 22.39 2.95 1.01
CA GLU A 586 21.23 2.33 1.64
C GLU A 586 21.48 2.07 3.13
N ILE A 587 20.45 2.26 3.94
CA ILE A 587 20.50 2.03 5.37
C ILE A 587 20.16 0.55 5.64
N ILE A 588 21.20 -0.25 5.79
CA ILE A 588 21.11 -1.69 6.02
C ILE A 588 22.04 -2.06 7.17
N GLY A 589 21.52 -2.84 8.10
CA GLY A 589 22.20 -3.24 9.32
C GLY A 589 22.05 -2.24 10.46
N ILE A 590 21.96 -2.80 11.66
CA ILE A 590 21.70 -2.04 12.89
C ILE A 590 22.68 -0.88 13.12
N LYS A 591 23.93 -1.04 12.66
CA LYS A 591 24.96 0.03 12.79
C LYS A 591 24.58 1.27 11.98
N GLN A 592 24.14 1.10 10.74
CA GLN A 592 23.73 2.21 9.88
C GLN A 592 22.43 2.84 10.36
N VAL A 593 21.47 2.03 10.85
CA VAL A 593 20.23 2.53 11.46
C VAL A 593 20.54 3.37 12.71
N LYS A 594 21.53 2.96 13.56
CA LYS A 594 22.00 3.77 14.70
C LYS A 594 22.60 5.12 14.27
N VAL A 595 23.38 5.13 13.19
CA VAL A 595 23.93 6.38 12.64
C VAL A 595 22.79 7.30 12.19
N LEU A 596 21.83 6.77 11.41
CA LEU A 596 20.68 7.55 10.97
C LEU A 596 19.84 8.05 12.16
N SER A 597 19.60 7.19 13.15
CA SER A 597 18.92 7.58 14.40
C SER A 597 19.63 8.74 15.07
N GLY A 598 20.98 8.70 15.17
CA GLY A 598 21.77 9.82 15.68
C GLY A 598 21.58 11.11 14.88
N LEU A 599 21.46 11.04 13.55
CA LEU A 599 21.23 12.22 12.70
C LEU A 599 19.81 12.80 12.84
N ILE A 600 18.84 11.97 13.15
CA ILE A 600 17.43 12.41 13.34
C ILE A 600 17.23 13.05 14.72
N PHE A 601 17.93 12.55 15.75
CA PHE A 601 17.68 12.89 17.16
C PHE A 601 18.75 13.76 17.82
N ASN A 602 19.76 14.19 17.10
CA ASN A 602 20.78 15.15 17.53
C ASN A 602 20.66 16.45 16.73
#